data_2e6854c3db39b70bc33edbfdd4e4022d
#
_entry.id   2e6854c3db39b70bc33edbfdd4e4022d
#
_cell.length_a   1.000
_cell.length_b   1.000
_cell.length_c   1.000
_cell.angle_alpha   90.00
_cell.angle_beta   90.00
_cell.angle_gamma   90.00
#
_symmetry.space_group_name_H-M   'P 1'
#
loop_
_entity.id
_entity.type
_entity.pdbx_description
1 polymer ?
#
loop_
_entity_poly.entity_id
_entity_poly.type
_entity_poly.pdbx_seq_one_letter_code
_entity_poly.pdbx_strand_id
1 'polypeptide(L)'
;KEAVDALEAEGLTPEFVSGGGTGSYYFESNSNVYNELQCGSYAFMDADYGRIHDKDGKRIDQGEWENALFILTSVMSHAKPHLAVVDAGLKAQSVDSGLPFVYGRDDVKYIKCSDEHGVVEDPQGVLKVNDKLRLVPGHCDPTCNVHDWYVGVRNGKVETVWPVSARGKAY
;
A
#
# COMPACT_ATOMS: atom_id res chain seq x y z
N LYS A 1 25.77 -12.75 -5.38
CA LYS A 1 27.23 -12.81 -5.28
C LYS A 1 27.83 -13.61 -6.46
N GLU A 2 27.33 -14.81 -6.76
CA GLU A 2 27.84 -15.62 -7.89
C GLU A 2 27.92 -14.85 -9.22
N ALA A 3 26.89 -14.06 -9.55
CA ALA A 3 26.90 -13.23 -10.77
C ALA A 3 27.97 -12.14 -10.71
N VAL A 4 28.17 -11.50 -9.57
CA VAL A 4 29.23 -10.50 -9.38
C VAL A 4 30.60 -11.15 -9.54
N ASP A 5 30.82 -12.29 -8.88
CA ASP A 5 32.10 -13.01 -8.96
C ASP A 5 32.40 -13.46 -10.42
N ALA A 6 31.39 -13.87 -11.17
CA ALA A 6 31.54 -14.25 -12.58
C ALA A 6 31.91 -13.04 -13.47
N LEU A 7 31.29 -11.89 -13.24
CA LEU A 7 31.61 -10.66 -13.96
C LEU A 7 33.04 -10.19 -13.64
N GLU A 8 33.43 -10.23 -12.38
CA GLU A 8 34.79 -9.85 -11.94
C GLU A 8 35.85 -10.77 -12.55
N ALA A 9 35.58 -12.06 -12.68
CA ALA A 9 36.48 -13.01 -13.31
C ALA A 9 36.74 -12.69 -14.81
N GLU A 10 35.79 -12.04 -15.47
CA GLU A 10 35.90 -11.55 -16.85
C GLU A 10 36.43 -10.10 -16.95
N GLY A 11 36.88 -9.52 -15.83
CA GLY A 11 37.36 -8.14 -15.76
C GLY A 11 36.28 -7.07 -15.80
N LEU A 12 35.01 -7.43 -15.56
CA LEU A 12 33.82 -6.56 -15.54
C LEU A 12 33.39 -6.33 -14.09
N THR A 13 34.05 -5.43 -13.40
CA THR A 13 33.65 -5.09 -12.01
C THR A 13 32.46 -4.13 -12.01
N PRO A 14 31.29 -4.53 -11.49
CA PRO A 14 30.14 -3.65 -11.43
C PRO A 14 30.38 -2.55 -10.37
N GLU A 15 30.14 -1.29 -10.74
CA GLU A 15 30.17 -0.16 -9.82
C GLU A 15 28.97 -0.19 -8.87
N PHE A 16 27.79 -0.56 -9.39
CA PHE A 16 26.57 -0.69 -8.64
C PHE A 16 26.05 -2.13 -8.68
N VAL A 17 25.75 -2.65 -7.51
CA VAL A 17 24.99 -3.90 -7.32
C VAL A 17 23.71 -3.51 -6.61
N SER A 18 22.65 -3.31 -7.43
CA SER A 18 21.38 -2.76 -7.01
C SER A 18 20.31 -3.83 -6.85
N GLY A 19 19.45 -3.70 -5.88
CA GLY A 19 18.34 -4.61 -5.65
C GLY A 19 17.68 -4.41 -4.30
N GLY A 20 16.80 -5.34 -3.94
CA GLY A 20 16.03 -5.25 -2.71
C GLY A 20 14.87 -4.25 -2.79
N GLY A 21 13.77 -4.59 -2.16
CA GLY A 21 12.60 -3.75 -2.01
C GLY A 21 12.24 -3.52 -0.55
N THR A 22 11.16 -2.82 -0.29
CA THR A 22 10.69 -2.52 1.07
C THR A 22 10.53 -3.78 1.93
N GLY A 23 10.15 -4.90 1.33
CA GLY A 23 9.91 -6.14 2.06
C GLY A 23 11.16 -6.98 2.36
N SER A 24 12.28 -6.67 1.73
CA SER A 24 13.50 -7.52 1.81
C SER A 24 14.79 -6.74 2.10
N TYR A 25 14.75 -5.41 2.09
CA TYR A 25 15.90 -4.53 2.22
C TYR A 25 16.87 -4.90 3.36
N TYR A 26 16.33 -5.44 4.45
CA TYR A 26 17.12 -5.86 5.60
C TYR A 26 18.13 -6.96 5.23
N PHE A 27 17.73 -7.91 4.39
CA PHE A 27 18.60 -9.01 3.97
C PHE A 27 19.66 -8.53 2.98
N GLU A 28 19.28 -7.71 2.00
CA GLU A 28 20.20 -7.17 1.01
C GLU A 28 21.23 -6.24 1.66
N SER A 29 20.80 -5.34 2.54
CA SER A 29 21.70 -4.42 3.25
C SER A 29 22.74 -5.11 4.13
N ASN A 30 22.41 -6.30 4.64
CA ASN A 30 23.32 -7.11 5.47
C ASN A 30 24.12 -8.16 4.69
N SER A 31 23.91 -8.30 3.38
CA SER A 31 24.53 -9.34 2.56
C SER A 31 26.00 -9.07 2.20
N ASN A 32 26.49 -7.83 2.33
CA ASN A 32 27.78 -7.34 1.83
C ASN A 32 27.97 -7.54 0.31
N VAL A 33 26.87 -7.63 -0.45
CA VAL A 33 26.87 -7.78 -1.92
C VAL A 33 26.24 -6.55 -2.57
N TYR A 34 25.10 -6.11 -2.06
CA TYR A 34 24.41 -4.93 -2.56
C TYR A 34 25.01 -3.65 -1.98
N ASN A 35 25.21 -2.65 -2.83
CA ASN A 35 25.62 -1.30 -2.45
C ASN A 35 24.57 -0.24 -2.82
N GLU A 36 23.44 -0.66 -3.42
CA GLU A 36 22.29 0.17 -3.69
C GLU A 36 21.00 -0.62 -3.40
N LEU A 37 20.02 0.02 -2.75
CA LEU A 37 18.71 -0.55 -2.47
C LEU A 37 17.62 0.20 -3.24
N GLN A 38 16.62 -0.53 -3.75
CA GLN A 38 15.52 0.02 -4.56
C GLN A 38 14.19 0.07 -3.79
N CYS A 39 14.22 0.43 -2.52
CA CYS A 39 13.02 0.58 -1.71
C CYS A 39 12.20 1.78 -2.15
N GLY A 40 10.92 1.60 -2.41
CA GLY A 40 9.99 2.67 -2.81
C GLY A 40 8.73 2.69 -1.94
N SER A 41 8.08 1.55 -1.79
CA SER A 41 6.77 1.43 -1.14
C SER A 41 6.77 1.79 0.35
N TYR A 42 7.93 1.77 1.03
CA TYR A 42 8.05 2.19 2.44
C TYR A 42 7.54 3.61 2.69
N ALA A 43 7.58 4.49 1.66
CA ALA A 43 7.12 5.87 1.79
C ALA A 43 5.62 5.99 2.03
N PHE A 44 4.85 5.02 1.58
CA PHE A 44 3.39 4.97 1.69
C PHE A 44 2.89 3.77 2.48
N MET A 45 3.56 2.63 2.33
CA MET A 45 3.08 1.32 2.69
C MET A 45 1.74 0.98 2.03
N ASP A 46 1.39 -0.28 2.02
CA ASP A 46 0.12 -0.79 1.55
C ASP A 46 -0.23 -2.13 2.21
N ALA A 47 -1.36 -2.71 1.83
CA ALA A 47 -1.83 -3.96 2.43
C ALA A 47 -0.98 -5.16 2.00
N ASP A 48 -0.32 -5.12 0.84
CA ASP A 48 0.55 -6.20 0.36
C ASP A 48 1.84 -6.26 1.17
N TYR A 49 2.57 -5.14 1.22
CA TYR A 49 3.76 -5.03 2.06
C TYR A 49 3.47 -5.22 3.54
N GLY A 50 2.30 -4.76 4.01
CA GLY A 50 1.86 -4.96 5.39
C GLY A 50 1.68 -6.43 5.81
N ARG A 51 1.62 -7.38 4.86
CA ARG A 51 1.58 -8.83 5.16
C ARG A 51 2.95 -9.44 5.38
N ILE A 52 4.02 -8.75 5.00
CA ILE A 52 5.38 -9.23 5.15
C ILE A 52 5.79 -9.17 6.62
N HIS A 53 6.55 -10.17 7.06
CA HIS A 53 7.06 -10.24 8.42
C HIS A 53 8.56 -9.95 8.42
N ASP A 54 8.99 -9.23 9.43
CA ASP A 54 10.41 -8.98 9.70
C ASP A 54 11.11 -10.26 10.23
N LYS A 55 12.39 -10.12 10.54
CA LYS A 55 13.23 -11.20 11.09
C LYS A 55 12.71 -11.76 12.43
N ASP A 56 11.91 -11.02 13.16
CA ASP A 56 11.36 -11.38 14.46
C ASP A 56 9.92 -11.94 14.33
N GLY A 57 9.42 -12.10 13.10
CA GLY A 57 8.08 -12.59 12.78
C GLY A 57 6.97 -11.56 13.00
N LYS A 58 7.32 -10.28 13.17
CA LYS A 58 6.36 -9.19 13.31
C LYS A 58 6.07 -8.57 11.94
N ARG A 59 4.84 -8.21 11.70
CA ARG A 59 4.47 -7.50 10.47
C ARG A 59 5.22 -6.18 10.36
N ILE A 60 5.78 -5.89 9.18
CA ILE A 60 6.61 -4.69 8.97
C ILE A 60 5.81 -3.38 9.07
N ASP A 61 4.48 -3.42 8.85
CA ASP A 61 3.58 -2.27 9.04
C ASP A 61 3.12 -2.06 10.50
N GLN A 62 3.66 -2.84 11.45
CA GLN A 62 3.32 -2.77 12.86
C GLN A 62 4.53 -2.37 13.74
N GLY A 63 5.28 -1.38 13.30
CA GLY A 63 6.34 -0.80 14.11
C GLY A 63 7.54 -0.29 13.35
N GLU A 64 7.96 -0.90 12.24
CA GLU A 64 9.08 -0.41 11.46
C GLU A 64 8.63 0.66 10.46
N TRP A 65 7.50 0.42 9.80
CA TRP A 65 6.88 1.34 8.86
C TRP A 65 5.44 1.64 9.24
N GLU A 66 4.96 2.81 8.88
CA GLU A 66 3.57 3.22 9.09
C GLU A 66 2.85 3.42 7.76
N ASN A 67 1.56 3.10 7.72
CA ASN A 67 0.75 3.41 6.55
C ASN A 67 0.53 4.93 6.44
N ALA A 68 0.90 5.52 5.31
CA ALA A 68 0.75 6.95 5.04
C ALA A 68 -0.19 7.26 3.87
N LEU A 69 -0.52 6.27 3.03
CA LEU A 69 -1.47 6.41 1.93
C LEU A 69 -2.82 5.77 2.30
N PHE A 70 -3.88 6.55 2.17
CA PHE A 70 -5.24 6.11 2.45
C PHE A 70 -6.20 6.54 1.36
N ILE A 71 -7.16 5.68 1.04
CA ILE A 71 -8.36 6.06 0.30
C ILE A 71 -9.44 6.42 1.33
N LEU A 72 -9.84 7.69 1.34
CA LEU A 72 -10.97 8.13 2.15
C LEU A 72 -12.26 7.74 1.43
N THR A 73 -13.10 6.97 2.08
CA THR A 73 -14.36 6.49 1.52
C THR A 73 -15.51 6.71 2.49
N SER A 74 -16.72 6.75 1.94
CA SER A 74 -17.96 6.93 2.69
C SER A 74 -18.84 5.70 2.56
N VAL A 75 -19.51 5.34 3.64
CA VAL A 75 -20.58 4.35 3.60
C VAL A 75 -21.79 4.95 2.87
N MET A 76 -22.13 4.40 1.73
CA MET A 76 -23.26 4.84 0.90
C MET A 76 -24.55 4.11 1.20
N SER A 77 -24.46 2.86 1.65
CA SER A 77 -25.60 2.01 1.91
C SER A 77 -25.29 0.97 2.97
N HIS A 78 -26.28 0.71 3.82
CA HIS A 78 -26.27 -0.37 4.79
C HIS A 78 -27.64 -1.07 4.76
N ALA A 79 -28.10 -1.41 3.56
CA ALA A 79 -29.45 -1.97 3.33
C ALA A 79 -29.56 -3.45 3.73
N LYS A 80 -28.43 -4.14 3.88
CA LYS A 80 -28.39 -5.54 4.32
C LYS A 80 -27.74 -5.61 5.71
N PRO A 81 -28.31 -6.37 6.65
CA PRO A 81 -27.61 -6.69 7.89
C PRO A 81 -26.21 -7.25 7.57
N HIS A 82 -25.22 -6.85 8.32
CA HIS A 82 -23.83 -7.31 8.22
C HIS A 82 -23.06 -6.91 6.96
N LEU A 83 -23.64 -6.06 6.07
CA LEU A 83 -22.97 -5.57 4.87
C LEU A 83 -23.18 -4.06 4.68
N ALA A 84 -22.10 -3.34 4.49
CA ALA A 84 -22.10 -1.95 4.06
C ALA A 84 -21.53 -1.84 2.63
N VAL A 85 -21.95 -0.83 1.91
CA VAL A 85 -21.41 -0.46 0.60
C VAL A 85 -20.72 0.89 0.71
N VAL A 86 -19.50 0.98 0.20
CA VAL A 86 -18.69 2.20 0.18
C VAL A 86 -18.41 2.68 -1.24
N ASP A 87 -18.12 3.98 -1.41
CA ASP A 87 -17.87 4.65 -2.70
C ASP A 87 -16.43 4.49 -3.22
N ALA A 88 -15.71 3.49 -2.75
CA ALA A 88 -14.36 3.19 -3.22
C ALA A 88 -14.30 1.79 -3.84
N GLY A 89 -14.33 1.73 -5.16
CA GLY A 89 -14.12 0.55 -5.99
C GLY A 89 -12.81 0.63 -6.78
N LEU A 90 -12.73 -0.10 -7.90
CA LEU A 90 -11.54 -0.17 -8.77
C LEU A 90 -11.13 1.18 -9.36
N LYS A 91 -12.08 2.10 -9.56
CA LYS A 91 -11.78 3.46 -10.03
C LYS A 91 -11.07 4.32 -8.99
N ALA A 92 -11.09 3.93 -7.72
CA ALA A 92 -10.44 4.65 -6.64
C ALA A 92 -9.14 4.00 -6.13
N GLN A 93 -8.93 2.71 -6.42
CA GLN A 93 -7.77 1.96 -5.94
C GLN A 93 -7.51 0.71 -6.77
N SER A 94 -6.26 0.25 -6.74
CA SER A 94 -5.90 -1.04 -7.34
C SER A 94 -6.08 -2.19 -6.34
N VAL A 95 -6.44 -3.36 -6.88
CA VAL A 95 -6.56 -4.62 -6.13
C VAL A 95 -5.73 -5.74 -6.76
N ASP A 96 -4.76 -5.40 -7.59
CA ASP A 96 -3.87 -6.35 -8.27
C ASP A 96 -3.06 -7.23 -7.30
N SER A 97 -2.64 -6.66 -6.16
CA SER A 97 -1.96 -7.38 -5.08
C SER A 97 -2.88 -7.75 -3.92
N GLY A 98 -4.19 -7.60 -4.10
CA GLY A 98 -5.20 -7.98 -3.11
C GLY A 98 -6.10 -6.83 -2.67
N LEU A 99 -7.10 -7.17 -1.86
CA LEU A 99 -8.08 -6.21 -1.36
C LEU A 99 -7.47 -5.29 -0.29
N PRO A 100 -7.98 -4.04 -0.18
CA PRO A 100 -7.61 -3.13 0.89
C PRO A 100 -8.08 -3.65 2.25
N PHE A 101 -7.55 -3.07 3.33
CA PHE A 101 -8.14 -3.23 4.65
C PHE A 101 -8.60 -1.89 5.22
N VAL A 102 -9.52 -1.93 6.18
CA VAL A 102 -10.04 -0.72 6.84
C VAL A 102 -9.09 -0.34 7.98
N TYR A 103 -8.43 0.80 7.84
CA TYR A 103 -7.42 1.25 8.80
C TYR A 103 -8.02 1.52 10.18
N GLY A 104 -7.43 0.90 11.20
CA GLY A 104 -7.83 1.07 12.59
C GLY A 104 -9.20 0.46 12.95
N ARG A 105 -9.71 -0.47 12.13
CA ARG A 105 -11.01 -1.13 12.32
C ARG A 105 -10.90 -2.62 12.00
N ASP A 106 -10.65 -3.43 13.03
CA ASP A 106 -10.58 -4.89 12.93
C ASP A 106 -11.97 -5.55 13.01
N ASP A 107 -12.99 -4.76 13.37
CA ASP A 107 -14.39 -5.17 13.50
C ASP A 107 -15.14 -5.23 12.17
N VAL A 108 -14.57 -4.66 11.10
CA VAL A 108 -15.15 -4.64 9.75
C VAL A 108 -14.10 -5.03 8.71
N LYS A 109 -14.52 -5.59 7.57
CA LYS A 109 -13.62 -6.10 6.55
C LYS A 109 -14.09 -5.73 5.15
N TYR A 110 -13.21 -5.13 4.34
CA TYR A 110 -13.47 -4.94 2.91
C TYR A 110 -13.34 -6.28 2.20
N ILE A 111 -14.42 -6.76 1.57
CA ILE A 111 -14.52 -8.13 1.06
C ILE A 111 -14.74 -8.24 -0.45
N LYS A 112 -15.14 -7.15 -1.11
CA LYS A 112 -15.39 -7.15 -2.55
C LYS A 112 -15.19 -5.77 -3.14
N CYS A 113 -14.57 -5.73 -4.33
CA CYS A 113 -14.39 -4.55 -5.16
C CYS A 113 -15.20 -4.69 -6.44
N SER A 114 -16.01 -3.68 -6.78
CA SER A 114 -16.63 -3.47 -8.07
C SER A 114 -16.01 -2.22 -8.71
N ASP A 115 -16.51 -1.77 -9.86
CA ASP A 115 -15.92 -0.63 -10.57
C ASP A 115 -15.88 0.65 -9.71
N GLU A 116 -17.01 1.01 -9.11
CA GLU A 116 -17.15 2.26 -8.33
C GLU A 116 -17.37 2.01 -6.83
N HIS A 117 -17.72 0.80 -6.43
CA HIS A 117 -18.13 0.51 -5.07
C HIS A 117 -17.34 -0.63 -4.45
N GLY A 118 -17.18 -0.56 -3.14
CA GLY A 118 -16.69 -1.64 -2.33
C GLY A 118 -17.77 -2.21 -1.41
N VAL A 119 -17.64 -3.48 -1.04
CA VAL A 119 -18.47 -4.10 -0.02
C VAL A 119 -17.63 -4.34 1.23
N VAL A 120 -18.15 -3.88 2.33
CA VAL A 120 -17.55 -4.05 3.66
C VAL A 120 -18.46 -4.98 4.47
N GLU A 121 -17.88 -6.05 4.96
CA GLU A 121 -18.51 -6.93 5.93
C GLU A 121 -18.52 -6.22 7.29
N ASP A 122 -19.69 -6.15 7.91
CA ASP A 122 -19.96 -5.48 9.19
C ASP A 122 -20.77 -6.42 10.07
N PRO A 123 -20.15 -7.43 10.68
CA PRO A 123 -20.86 -8.49 11.41
C PRO A 123 -21.71 -7.99 12.56
N GLN A 124 -21.33 -6.85 13.14
CA GLN A 124 -22.00 -6.27 14.31
C GLN A 124 -23.00 -5.16 13.94
N GLY A 125 -23.06 -4.76 12.66
CA GLY A 125 -23.95 -3.70 12.19
C GLY A 125 -23.62 -2.32 12.78
N VAL A 126 -22.33 -2.03 12.95
CA VAL A 126 -21.87 -0.79 13.61
C VAL A 126 -21.73 0.38 12.64
N LEU A 127 -21.62 0.12 11.34
CA LEU A 127 -21.48 1.14 10.31
C LEU A 127 -22.82 1.80 10.00
N LYS A 128 -22.78 3.10 9.75
CA LYS A 128 -23.94 3.92 9.36
C LYS A 128 -23.67 4.62 8.05
N VAL A 129 -24.72 4.92 7.30
CA VAL A 129 -24.62 5.74 6.09
C VAL A 129 -23.96 7.08 6.43
N ASN A 130 -23.02 7.50 5.58
CA ASN A 130 -22.12 8.65 5.73
C ASN A 130 -20.93 8.47 6.68
N ASP A 131 -20.79 7.35 7.37
CA ASP A 131 -19.55 7.08 8.09
C ASP A 131 -18.36 7.13 7.12
N LYS A 132 -17.24 7.70 7.60
CA LYS A 132 -16.00 7.81 6.83
C LYS A 132 -15.04 6.71 7.27
N LEU A 133 -14.54 5.98 6.29
CA LEU A 133 -13.52 4.97 6.50
C LEU A 133 -12.25 5.36 5.76
N ARG A 134 -11.12 4.94 6.30
CA ARG A 134 -9.83 5.01 5.61
C ARG A 134 -9.46 3.59 5.18
N LEU A 135 -9.23 3.40 3.89
CA LEU A 135 -8.75 2.14 3.36
C LEU A 135 -7.25 2.25 3.12
N VAL A 136 -6.48 1.28 3.59
CA VAL A 136 -5.11 1.05 3.12
C VAL A 136 -5.24 0.25 1.82
N PRO A 137 -4.82 0.78 0.68
CA PRO A 137 -4.99 0.10 -0.61
C PRO A 137 -4.22 -1.22 -0.66
N GLY A 138 -4.66 -2.13 -1.52
CA GLY A 138 -3.98 -3.40 -1.76
C GLY A 138 -2.56 -3.22 -2.26
N HIS A 139 -2.34 -2.23 -3.15
CA HIS A 139 -1.06 -1.88 -3.74
C HIS A 139 -0.97 -0.36 -3.94
N CYS A 140 0.08 0.27 -3.41
CA CYS A 140 0.20 1.72 -3.43
C CYS A 140 0.45 2.29 -4.83
N ASP A 141 1.34 1.70 -5.61
CA ASP A 141 1.81 2.24 -6.88
C ASP A 141 0.68 2.44 -7.91
N PRO A 142 -0.06 1.39 -8.34
CA PRO A 142 -1.14 1.58 -9.29
C PRO A 142 -2.32 2.36 -8.69
N THR A 143 -2.49 2.36 -7.36
CA THR A 143 -3.50 3.20 -6.69
C THR A 143 -3.17 4.68 -6.86
N CYS A 144 -1.92 5.10 -6.67
CA CYS A 144 -1.52 6.48 -6.94
C CYS A 144 -1.79 6.89 -8.39
N ASN A 145 -1.58 5.98 -9.34
CA ASN A 145 -1.74 6.26 -10.76
C ASN A 145 -3.20 6.51 -11.21
N VAL A 146 -4.21 6.19 -10.41
CA VAL A 146 -5.62 6.49 -10.74
C VAL A 146 -6.11 7.82 -10.17
N HIS A 147 -5.27 8.56 -9.44
CA HIS A 147 -5.58 9.85 -8.85
C HIS A 147 -4.76 10.99 -9.46
N ASP A 148 -5.35 12.19 -9.56
CA ASP A 148 -4.66 13.37 -10.03
C ASP A 148 -3.88 14.08 -8.91
N TRP A 149 -4.32 13.91 -7.65
CA TRP A 149 -3.85 14.69 -6.52
C TRP A 149 -3.68 13.83 -5.27
N TYR A 150 -2.66 14.16 -4.47
CA TYR A 150 -2.57 13.77 -3.07
C TYR A 150 -3.10 14.90 -2.20
N VAL A 151 -3.88 14.56 -1.18
CA VAL A 151 -4.33 15.49 -0.15
C VAL A 151 -3.56 15.18 1.13
N GLY A 152 -2.62 16.04 1.48
CA GLY A 152 -1.84 15.92 2.71
C GLY A 152 -2.65 16.36 3.92
N VAL A 153 -2.85 15.44 4.87
CA VAL A 153 -3.65 15.67 6.08
C VAL A 153 -2.78 15.44 7.32
N ARG A 154 -2.76 16.40 8.22
CA ARG A 154 -2.12 16.29 9.53
C ARG A 154 -3.07 16.77 10.62
N ASN A 155 -3.20 16.01 11.71
CA ASN A 155 -4.09 16.34 12.84
C ASN A 155 -5.52 16.67 12.41
N GLY A 156 -6.05 15.93 11.41
CA GLY A 156 -7.41 16.11 10.89
C GLY A 156 -7.62 17.34 10.01
N LYS A 157 -6.55 18.05 9.63
CA LYS A 157 -6.60 19.22 8.75
C LYS A 157 -5.83 18.98 7.47
N VAL A 158 -6.38 19.45 6.36
CA VAL A 158 -5.67 19.50 5.08
C VAL A 158 -4.58 20.57 5.19
N GLU A 159 -3.32 20.18 4.99
CA GLU A 159 -2.17 21.09 4.99
C GLU A 159 -1.73 21.43 3.59
N THR A 160 -1.94 20.51 2.63
CA THR A 160 -1.42 20.66 1.29
C THR A 160 -2.16 19.75 0.30
N VAL A 161 -2.04 20.10 -0.98
CA VAL A 161 -2.49 19.28 -2.10
C VAL A 161 -1.36 19.24 -3.13
N TRP A 162 -0.92 18.04 -3.50
CA TRP A 162 0.14 17.84 -4.49
C TRP A 162 -0.41 17.14 -5.74
N PRO A 163 0.04 17.52 -6.94
CA PRO A 163 -0.27 16.76 -8.14
C PRO A 163 0.48 15.42 -8.13
N VAL A 164 -0.13 14.37 -8.65
CA VAL A 164 0.55 13.11 -8.96
C VAL A 164 1.25 13.29 -10.32
N SER A 165 2.42 13.92 -10.30
CA SER A 165 3.10 14.44 -11.51
C SER A 165 3.56 13.35 -12.49
N ALA A 166 3.82 12.14 -11.99
CA ALA A 166 4.23 10.99 -12.81
C ALA A 166 3.04 10.16 -13.32
N ARG A 167 1.81 10.52 -12.95
CA ARG A 167 0.61 9.78 -13.37
C ARG A 167 0.53 9.63 -14.88
N GLY A 168 0.31 8.40 -15.35
CA GLY A 168 0.15 8.08 -16.77
C GLY A 168 1.42 8.21 -17.62
N LYS A 169 2.60 8.42 -17.01
CA LYS A 169 3.89 8.59 -17.72
C LYS A 169 4.73 7.31 -17.70
N ALA A 170 4.11 6.19 -18.04
CA ALA A 170 4.77 4.89 -18.17
C ALA A 170 5.25 4.66 -19.62
N TYR A 171 6.28 5.43 -20.05
CA TYR A 171 6.89 5.34 -21.40
C TYR A 171 8.40 5.56 -21.33
#